data_745c64447f13fa4a605a25e92ed50d18
#
_entry.id   745c64447f13fa4a605a25e92ed50d18
#
_cell.length_a   1.000
_cell.length_b   1.000
_cell.length_c   1.000
_cell.angle_alpha   90.00
_cell.angle_beta   90.00
_cell.angle_gamma   90.00
#
_symmetry.space_group_name_H-M   'P 1'
#
loop_
_entity.id
_entity.type
_entity.pdbx_description
1 polymer ?
#
loop_
_entity_poly.entity_id
_entity_poly.type
_entity_poly.pdbx_seq_one_letter_code
_entity_poly.pdbx_strand_id
1 'polypeptide(L)'
;MNIATWLKSAAKQLKAIGIASARLDAELILANTLRKNRTYLHAHLDEEIDPRRVDIANARLSLRLDRVPLAYILGYKEFYGRKFIVSPAVLVPRPESEEMIALFLALTASEIAPKTLIDIGTGSGCLGITAALERPSLRVILSDISPRAIKIAEKNAGNLHAQVTLQQQSLLSGQIEPVDYIFANLPYIDRDWDVSPELRHEPAEALFAADNGLRLIETLIEQAPRRLTADGLLFLEADPRQHQAILHQARQHGFHEVETRGFIIVLRLVGAKR
;
A
#
# COMPACT_ATOMS: atom_id res chain seq x y z
N MET A 1 28.16 19.39 -15.62
CA MET A 1 28.25 18.57 -14.39
C MET A 1 28.01 17.12 -14.79
N ASN A 2 28.98 16.24 -14.53
CA ASN A 2 28.83 14.82 -14.87
C ASN A 2 28.05 14.03 -13.82
N ILE A 3 27.64 12.79 -14.19
CA ILE A 3 26.83 11.90 -13.36
C ILE A 3 27.52 11.63 -12.01
N ALA A 4 28.81 11.32 -12.00
CA ALA A 4 29.55 11.01 -10.76
C ALA A 4 29.53 12.16 -9.76
N THR A 5 29.77 13.39 -10.25
CA THR A 5 29.78 14.60 -9.44
C THR A 5 28.44 14.89 -8.83
N TRP A 6 27.36 14.80 -9.62
CA TRP A 6 25.99 15.00 -9.13
C TRP A 6 25.61 13.96 -8.07
N LEU A 7 25.84 12.67 -8.33
CA LEU A 7 25.54 11.57 -7.40
C LEU A 7 26.27 11.72 -6.06
N LYS A 8 27.58 12.09 -6.10
CA LYS A 8 28.39 12.31 -4.90
C LYS A 8 27.83 13.46 -4.06
N SER A 9 27.48 14.58 -4.71
CA SER A 9 26.93 15.75 -4.05
C SER A 9 25.56 15.47 -3.44
N ALA A 10 24.64 14.87 -4.20
CA ALA A 10 23.30 14.55 -3.75
C ALA A 10 23.32 13.55 -2.58
N ALA A 11 24.09 12.46 -2.68
CA ALA A 11 24.21 11.47 -1.61
C ALA A 11 24.79 12.09 -0.32
N LYS A 12 25.76 13.00 -0.42
CA LYS A 12 26.32 13.72 0.73
C LYS A 12 25.26 14.57 1.44
N GLN A 13 24.45 15.31 0.68
CA GLN A 13 23.38 16.16 1.23
C GLN A 13 22.31 15.32 1.93
N LEU A 14 21.83 14.25 1.29
CA LEU A 14 20.83 13.34 1.87
C LEU A 14 21.34 12.64 3.14
N LYS A 15 22.59 12.23 3.15
CA LYS A 15 23.22 11.62 4.34
C LYS A 15 23.32 12.61 5.50
N ALA A 16 23.60 13.89 5.21
CA ALA A 16 23.74 14.95 6.23
C ALA A 16 22.45 15.16 7.04
N ILE A 17 21.29 14.89 6.45
CA ILE A 17 19.99 14.98 7.12
C ILE A 17 19.48 13.61 7.63
N GLY A 18 20.35 12.58 7.67
CA GLY A 18 20.05 11.29 8.27
C GLY A 18 19.22 10.34 7.39
N ILE A 19 19.20 10.50 6.06
CA ILE A 19 18.59 9.51 5.18
C ILE A 19 19.53 8.31 5.01
N ALA A 20 19.10 7.15 5.54
CA ALA A 20 19.92 5.94 5.50
C ALA A 20 20.19 5.44 4.06
N SER A 21 19.19 5.57 3.18
CA SER A 21 19.25 5.18 1.76
C SER A 21 19.85 6.25 0.84
N ALA A 22 20.58 7.25 1.38
CA ALA A 22 21.02 8.47 0.68
C ALA A 22 21.63 8.21 -0.72
N ARG A 23 22.49 7.19 -0.85
CA ARG A 23 23.10 6.83 -2.14
C ARG A 23 22.09 6.29 -3.12
N LEU A 24 21.25 5.36 -2.68
CA LEU A 24 20.19 4.76 -3.50
C LEU A 24 19.18 5.80 -3.93
N ASP A 25 18.75 6.67 -3.03
CA ASP A 25 17.79 7.74 -3.32
C ASP A 25 18.33 8.69 -4.39
N ALA A 26 19.61 9.12 -4.29
CA ALA A 26 20.27 9.94 -5.29
C ALA A 26 20.29 9.24 -6.67
N GLU A 27 20.67 7.97 -6.71
CA GLU A 27 20.70 7.17 -7.94
C GLU A 27 19.32 7.05 -8.59
N LEU A 28 18.27 6.76 -7.80
CA LEU A 28 16.91 6.62 -8.30
C LEU A 28 16.35 7.96 -8.80
N ILE A 29 16.61 9.07 -8.11
CA ILE A 29 16.22 10.42 -8.56
C ILE A 29 16.87 10.75 -9.90
N LEU A 30 18.19 10.53 -10.04
CA LEU A 30 18.88 10.84 -11.27
C LEU A 30 18.47 9.91 -12.41
N ALA A 31 18.39 8.60 -12.16
CA ALA A 31 17.96 7.60 -13.13
C ALA A 31 16.55 7.95 -13.71
N ASN A 32 15.61 8.24 -12.82
CA ASN A 32 14.25 8.67 -13.22
C ASN A 32 14.28 9.98 -14.02
N THR A 33 15.10 10.94 -13.62
CA THR A 33 15.23 12.24 -14.32
C THR A 33 15.80 12.06 -15.73
N LEU A 34 16.80 11.20 -15.89
CA LEU A 34 17.43 10.93 -17.17
C LEU A 34 16.63 9.92 -18.03
N ARG A 35 15.60 9.28 -17.46
CA ARG A 35 14.86 8.15 -18.07
C ARG A 35 15.78 6.98 -18.42
N LYS A 36 16.74 6.70 -17.54
CA LYS A 36 17.69 5.61 -17.62
C LYS A 36 17.54 4.70 -16.40
N ASN A 37 18.14 3.52 -16.44
CA ASN A 37 18.23 2.67 -15.26
C ASN A 37 19.54 2.96 -14.47
N ARG A 38 19.63 2.42 -13.25
CA ARG A 38 20.82 2.59 -12.40
C ARG A 38 22.09 2.01 -13.01
N THR A 39 22.00 0.90 -13.75
CA THR A 39 23.13 0.28 -14.43
C THR A 39 23.76 1.26 -15.44
N TYR A 40 22.91 2.00 -16.17
CA TYR A 40 23.39 3.04 -17.07
C TYR A 40 24.21 4.11 -16.34
N LEU A 41 23.73 4.60 -15.18
CA LEU A 41 24.46 5.61 -14.42
C LEU A 41 25.85 5.14 -14.01
N HIS A 42 25.97 3.87 -13.57
CA HIS A 42 27.26 3.30 -13.18
C HIS A 42 28.20 3.05 -14.33
N ALA A 43 27.67 2.78 -15.52
CA ALA A 43 28.48 2.59 -16.72
C ALA A 43 28.95 3.91 -17.37
N HIS A 44 28.32 5.06 -17.04
CA HIS A 44 28.54 6.35 -17.70
C HIS A 44 28.82 7.47 -16.71
N LEU A 45 29.63 7.21 -15.68
CA LEU A 45 29.88 8.16 -14.59
C LEU A 45 30.47 9.49 -15.04
N ASP A 46 31.26 9.50 -16.11
CA ASP A 46 31.91 10.69 -16.67
C ASP A 46 31.03 11.45 -17.67
N GLU A 47 29.85 10.92 -18.02
CA GLU A 47 28.92 11.55 -18.96
C GLU A 47 28.37 12.86 -18.37
N GLU A 48 28.44 13.93 -19.18
CA GLU A 48 27.87 15.22 -18.81
C GLU A 48 26.35 15.20 -18.91
N ILE A 49 25.71 15.68 -17.85
CA ILE A 49 24.26 15.80 -17.76
C ILE A 49 23.81 17.12 -18.42
N ASP A 50 22.79 17.03 -19.29
CA ASP A 50 22.15 18.21 -19.84
C ASP A 50 21.72 19.18 -18.71
N PRO A 51 22.03 20.49 -18.81
CA PRO A 51 21.76 21.47 -17.75
C PRO A 51 20.29 21.47 -17.29
N ARG A 52 19.32 21.34 -18.20
CA ARG A 52 17.89 21.29 -17.85
C ARG A 52 17.56 20.04 -17.03
N ARG A 53 18.25 18.92 -17.29
CA ARG A 53 18.10 17.70 -16.48
C ARG A 53 18.74 17.85 -15.11
N VAL A 54 19.84 18.59 -15.00
CA VAL A 54 20.45 18.94 -13.71
C VAL A 54 19.46 19.74 -12.86
N ASP A 55 18.80 20.73 -13.42
CA ASP A 55 17.82 21.56 -12.71
C ASP A 55 16.64 20.71 -12.21
N ILE A 56 16.11 19.81 -13.04
CA ILE A 56 15.04 18.88 -12.64
C ILE A 56 15.51 17.94 -11.53
N ALA A 57 16.72 17.39 -11.64
CA ALA A 57 17.27 16.51 -10.62
C ALA A 57 17.48 17.24 -9.29
N ASN A 58 17.95 18.49 -9.33
CA ASN A 58 18.13 19.32 -8.15
C ASN A 58 16.79 19.68 -7.49
N ALA A 59 15.76 20.02 -8.26
CA ALA A 59 14.42 20.27 -7.73
C ALA A 59 13.86 19.02 -7.02
N ARG A 60 14.04 17.83 -7.60
CA ARG A 60 13.64 16.55 -6.99
C ARG A 60 14.48 16.21 -5.75
N LEU A 61 15.77 16.51 -5.78
CA LEU A 61 16.64 16.37 -4.61
C LEU A 61 16.17 17.26 -3.47
N SER A 62 15.79 18.51 -3.76
CA SER A 62 15.23 19.43 -2.76
C SER A 62 13.99 18.86 -2.09
N LEU A 63 13.05 18.31 -2.85
CA LEU A 63 11.89 17.61 -2.27
C LEU A 63 12.32 16.47 -1.34
N ARG A 64 13.33 15.69 -1.71
CA ARG A 64 13.82 14.61 -0.86
C ARG A 64 14.53 15.11 0.40
N LEU A 65 15.24 16.23 0.31
CA LEU A 65 15.81 16.91 1.47
C LEU A 65 14.72 17.42 2.44
N ASP A 66 13.56 17.81 1.93
CA ASP A 66 12.36 18.14 2.73
C ASP A 66 11.61 16.90 3.23
N ARG A 67 12.21 15.69 3.12
CA ARG A 67 11.64 14.42 3.56
C ARG A 67 10.40 13.95 2.76
N VAL A 68 10.12 14.50 1.60
CA VAL A 68 9.08 13.94 0.71
C VAL A 68 9.43 12.48 0.39
N PRO A 69 8.49 11.53 0.52
CA PRO A 69 8.71 10.14 0.16
C PRO A 69 9.27 9.99 -1.26
N LEU A 70 10.32 9.19 -1.41
CA LEU A 70 10.95 8.98 -2.71
C LEU A 70 9.95 8.51 -3.77
N ALA A 71 9.00 7.68 -3.39
CA ALA A 71 7.94 7.19 -4.27
C ALA A 71 7.11 8.31 -4.90
N TYR A 72 6.81 9.38 -4.16
CA TYR A 72 6.08 10.53 -4.70
C TYR A 72 6.95 11.35 -5.66
N ILE A 73 8.25 11.47 -5.38
CA ILE A 73 9.20 12.16 -6.27
C ILE A 73 9.34 11.41 -7.60
N LEU A 74 9.35 10.07 -7.54
CA LEU A 74 9.43 9.21 -8.72
C LEU A 74 8.08 9.07 -9.45
N GLY A 75 6.96 9.25 -8.72
CA GLY A 75 5.60 9.07 -9.21
C GLY A 75 5.11 7.63 -9.19
N TYR A 76 5.89 6.69 -8.68
CA TYR A 76 5.52 5.27 -8.55
C TYR A 76 6.21 4.58 -7.37
N LYS A 77 5.63 3.46 -6.95
CA LYS A 77 6.21 2.48 -6.02
C LYS A 77 6.11 1.08 -6.63
N GLU A 78 7.15 0.29 -6.48
CA GLU A 78 7.07 -1.14 -6.78
C GLU A 78 6.42 -1.90 -5.63
N PHE A 79 5.48 -2.78 -5.98
CA PHE A 79 4.78 -3.67 -5.07
C PHE A 79 4.51 -4.99 -5.78
N TYR A 80 4.90 -6.10 -5.19
CA TYR A 80 4.76 -7.46 -5.74
C TYR A 80 5.25 -7.59 -7.19
N GLY A 81 6.42 -7.00 -7.48
CA GLY A 81 7.05 -6.99 -8.80
C GLY A 81 6.38 -6.10 -9.85
N ARG A 82 5.40 -5.26 -9.47
CA ARG A 82 4.66 -4.35 -10.36
C ARG A 82 4.83 -2.91 -9.96
N LYS A 83 4.76 -2.00 -10.95
CA LYS A 83 4.83 -0.54 -10.68
C LYS A 83 3.43 0.02 -10.50
N PHE A 84 3.18 0.60 -9.34
CA PHE A 84 1.96 1.32 -9.01
C PHE A 84 2.21 2.83 -8.99
N ILE A 85 1.40 3.59 -9.71
CA ILE A 85 1.39 5.06 -9.62
C ILE A 85 0.98 5.44 -8.20
N VAL A 86 1.71 6.37 -7.63
CA VAL A 86 1.41 6.96 -6.32
C VAL A 86 1.56 8.48 -6.37
N SER A 87 0.84 9.15 -5.50
CA SER A 87 0.90 10.59 -5.29
C SER A 87 0.48 10.90 -3.84
N PRO A 88 0.58 12.15 -3.36
CA PRO A 88 0.07 12.53 -2.03
C PRO A 88 -1.44 12.31 -1.81
N ALA A 89 -2.14 11.69 -2.75
CA ALA A 89 -3.53 11.29 -2.61
C ALA A 89 -3.73 9.88 -2.03
N VAL A 90 -2.66 9.07 -1.93
CA VAL A 90 -2.72 7.67 -1.48
C VAL A 90 -1.50 7.31 -0.64
N LEU A 91 -1.66 6.38 0.28
CA LEU A 91 -0.53 5.78 1.02
C LEU A 91 0.48 5.17 0.04
N VAL A 92 1.77 5.34 0.31
CA VAL A 92 2.83 4.61 -0.41
C VAL A 92 2.74 3.13 -0.06
N PRO A 93 2.57 2.20 -1.02
CA PRO A 93 2.55 0.76 -0.74
C PRO A 93 3.74 0.31 0.09
N ARG A 94 3.49 -0.46 1.15
CA ARG A 94 4.50 -0.95 2.08
C ARG A 94 4.93 -2.38 1.72
N PRO A 95 6.22 -2.74 1.86
CA PRO A 95 6.68 -4.10 1.63
C PRO A 95 5.98 -5.13 2.53
N GLU A 96 5.67 -4.74 3.76
CA GLU A 96 4.99 -5.59 4.75
C GLU A 96 3.62 -6.06 4.27
N SER A 97 2.92 -5.23 3.47
CA SER A 97 1.62 -5.56 2.89
C SER A 97 1.69 -6.68 1.83
N GLU A 98 2.87 -6.98 1.26
CA GLU A 98 3.05 -8.10 0.32
C GLU A 98 2.78 -9.45 1.00
N GLU A 99 2.97 -9.54 2.32
CA GLU A 99 2.63 -10.74 3.11
C GLU A 99 1.14 -11.06 3.07
N MET A 100 0.25 -10.05 2.96
CA MET A 100 -1.18 -10.27 2.80
C MET A 100 -1.48 -11.03 1.51
N ILE A 101 -0.83 -10.67 0.42
CA ILE A 101 -0.96 -11.39 -0.86
C ILE A 101 -0.43 -12.81 -0.74
N ALA A 102 0.75 -12.99 -0.12
CA ALA A 102 1.34 -14.32 0.05
C ALA A 102 0.43 -15.25 0.87
N LEU A 103 -0.11 -14.77 1.99
CA LEU A 103 -1.07 -15.51 2.82
C LEU A 103 -2.37 -15.80 2.08
N PHE A 104 -2.92 -14.83 1.36
CA PHE A 104 -4.12 -15.02 0.54
C PHE A 104 -3.92 -16.15 -0.47
N LEU A 105 -2.84 -16.12 -1.24
CA LEU A 105 -2.56 -17.12 -2.25
C LEU A 105 -2.37 -18.52 -1.64
N ALA A 106 -1.70 -18.61 -0.49
CA ALA A 106 -1.48 -19.87 0.21
C ALA A 106 -2.78 -20.46 0.76
N LEU A 107 -3.58 -19.66 1.46
CA LEU A 107 -4.81 -20.11 2.11
C LEU A 107 -5.95 -20.44 1.13
N THR A 108 -5.89 -19.87 -0.08
CA THR A 108 -6.90 -20.09 -1.12
C THR A 108 -6.39 -20.93 -2.29
N ALA A 109 -5.26 -21.63 -2.13
CA ALA A 109 -4.62 -22.38 -3.20
C ALA A 109 -5.51 -23.46 -3.84
N SER A 110 -6.39 -24.08 -3.05
CA SER A 110 -7.31 -25.13 -3.49
C SER A 110 -8.65 -24.62 -4.04
N GLU A 111 -8.90 -23.31 -3.95
CA GLU A 111 -10.16 -22.71 -4.42
C GLU A 111 -10.21 -22.66 -5.95
N ILE A 112 -11.20 -23.35 -6.53
CA ILE A 112 -11.41 -23.41 -7.97
C ILE A 112 -12.63 -22.56 -8.38
N ALA A 113 -13.61 -22.43 -7.49
CA ALA A 113 -14.84 -21.68 -7.75
C ALA A 113 -14.56 -20.16 -7.89
N PRO A 114 -15.30 -19.45 -8.74
CA PRO A 114 -15.25 -17.99 -8.77
C PRO A 114 -15.61 -17.42 -7.40
N LYS A 115 -14.76 -16.55 -6.89
CA LYS A 115 -14.90 -15.90 -5.58
C LYS A 115 -14.89 -14.37 -5.74
N THR A 116 -15.44 -13.68 -4.76
CA THR A 116 -15.44 -12.21 -4.73
C THR A 116 -14.57 -11.72 -3.58
N LEU A 117 -13.67 -10.79 -3.89
CA LEU A 117 -12.82 -10.08 -2.94
C LEU A 117 -13.17 -8.59 -2.97
N ILE A 118 -13.27 -7.97 -1.81
CA ILE A 118 -13.29 -6.51 -1.69
C ILE A 118 -12.04 -6.03 -0.95
N ASP A 119 -11.36 -5.03 -1.53
CA ASP A 119 -10.20 -4.33 -0.95
C ASP A 119 -10.67 -3.00 -0.39
N ILE A 120 -10.76 -2.88 0.92
CA ILE A 120 -11.29 -1.73 1.67
C ILE A 120 -10.18 -0.76 2.03
N GLY A 121 -10.37 0.53 1.68
CA GLY A 121 -9.31 1.52 1.80
C GLY A 121 -8.19 1.25 0.79
N THR A 122 -8.58 0.93 -0.44
CA THR A 122 -7.67 0.38 -1.46
C THR A 122 -6.50 1.30 -1.83
N GLY A 123 -6.60 2.61 -1.58
CA GLY A 123 -5.55 3.58 -1.84
C GLY A 123 -5.08 3.57 -3.29
N SER A 124 -3.88 3.08 -3.52
CA SER A 124 -3.32 2.92 -4.88
C SER A 124 -3.89 1.73 -5.64
N GLY A 125 -4.66 0.86 -5.00
CA GLY A 125 -5.15 -0.40 -5.55
C GLY A 125 -4.15 -1.56 -5.45
N CYS A 126 -3.01 -1.39 -4.79
CA CYS A 126 -1.90 -2.35 -4.87
C CYS A 126 -2.28 -3.76 -4.38
N LEU A 127 -3.07 -3.90 -3.33
CA LEU A 127 -3.52 -5.19 -2.81
C LEU A 127 -4.54 -5.85 -3.74
N GLY A 128 -5.67 -5.19 -3.99
CA GLY A 128 -6.76 -5.77 -4.78
C GLY A 128 -6.36 -6.01 -6.25
N ILE A 129 -5.62 -5.07 -6.88
CA ILE A 129 -5.11 -5.26 -8.25
C ILE A 129 -4.15 -6.44 -8.31
N THR A 130 -3.23 -6.56 -7.34
CA THR A 130 -2.31 -7.71 -7.31
C THR A 130 -3.09 -9.00 -7.16
N ALA A 131 -4.08 -9.08 -6.25
CA ALA A 131 -4.93 -10.26 -6.09
C ALA A 131 -5.66 -10.63 -7.39
N ALA A 132 -6.21 -9.64 -8.13
CA ALA A 132 -6.87 -9.86 -9.41
C ALA A 132 -5.92 -10.45 -10.47
N LEU A 133 -4.67 -9.97 -10.51
CA LEU A 133 -3.67 -10.42 -11.47
C LEU A 133 -3.11 -11.81 -11.12
N GLU A 134 -2.95 -12.13 -9.84
CA GLU A 134 -2.51 -13.47 -9.38
C GLU A 134 -3.63 -14.51 -9.48
N ARG A 135 -4.91 -14.09 -9.45
CA ARG A 135 -6.11 -14.95 -9.52
C ARG A 135 -7.11 -14.38 -10.52
N PRO A 136 -6.96 -14.64 -11.83
CA PRO A 136 -7.84 -14.08 -12.87
C PRO A 136 -9.31 -14.50 -12.77
N SER A 137 -9.63 -15.58 -12.05
CA SER A 137 -11.01 -16.00 -11.78
C SER A 137 -11.68 -15.22 -10.62
N LEU A 138 -10.90 -14.42 -9.89
CA LEU A 138 -11.39 -13.64 -8.76
C LEU A 138 -12.11 -12.38 -9.25
N ARG A 139 -13.33 -12.15 -8.77
CA ARG A 139 -14.02 -10.87 -8.93
C ARG A 139 -13.51 -9.91 -7.86
N VAL A 140 -12.84 -8.84 -8.24
CA VAL A 140 -12.24 -7.89 -7.29
C VAL A 140 -12.97 -6.56 -7.33
N ILE A 141 -13.31 -6.06 -6.13
CA ILE A 141 -13.88 -4.74 -5.89
C ILE A 141 -12.84 -3.93 -5.13
N LEU A 142 -12.45 -2.77 -5.68
CA LEU A 142 -11.60 -1.80 -5.02
C LEU A 142 -12.47 -0.70 -4.42
N SER A 143 -12.37 -0.50 -3.12
CA SER A 143 -13.23 0.43 -2.39
C SER A 143 -12.40 1.43 -1.58
N ASP A 144 -12.74 2.71 -1.68
CA ASP A 144 -12.13 3.77 -0.88
C ASP A 144 -13.14 4.90 -0.62
N ILE A 145 -12.99 5.58 0.50
CA ILE A 145 -13.80 6.77 0.81
C ILE A 145 -13.34 7.98 -0.02
N SER A 146 -12.05 8.02 -0.37
CA SER A 146 -11.40 9.12 -1.09
C SER A 146 -11.62 8.99 -2.60
N PRO A 147 -12.31 9.95 -3.25
CA PRO A 147 -12.43 9.96 -4.71
C PRO A 147 -11.06 10.17 -5.41
N ARG A 148 -10.07 10.72 -4.71
CA ARG A 148 -8.71 10.87 -5.24
C ARG A 148 -7.98 9.53 -5.26
N ALA A 149 -8.16 8.71 -4.23
CA ALA A 149 -7.61 7.35 -4.17
C ALA A 149 -8.23 6.47 -5.27
N ILE A 150 -9.56 6.49 -5.43
CA ILE A 150 -10.26 5.77 -6.50
C ILE A 150 -9.70 6.12 -7.89
N LYS A 151 -9.41 7.39 -8.17
CA LYS A 151 -8.80 7.80 -9.45
C LYS A 151 -7.38 7.24 -9.65
N ILE A 152 -6.60 7.10 -8.59
CA ILE A 152 -5.25 6.48 -8.66
C ILE A 152 -5.39 4.97 -8.87
N ALA A 153 -6.27 4.30 -8.13
CA ALA A 153 -6.54 2.88 -8.29
C ALA A 153 -7.04 2.55 -9.72
N GLU A 154 -7.94 3.38 -10.29
CA GLU A 154 -8.41 3.26 -11.66
C GLU A 154 -7.26 3.32 -12.68
N LYS A 155 -6.37 4.31 -12.54
CA LYS A 155 -5.19 4.44 -13.41
C LYS A 155 -4.27 3.22 -13.30
N ASN A 156 -4.05 2.72 -12.08
CA ASN A 156 -3.22 1.55 -11.86
C ASN A 156 -3.85 0.29 -12.45
N ALA A 157 -5.15 0.09 -12.26
CA ALA A 157 -5.88 -1.02 -12.86
C ALA A 157 -5.79 -0.99 -14.41
N GLY A 158 -6.00 0.19 -15.01
CA GLY A 158 -5.86 0.37 -16.46
C GLY A 158 -4.45 0.09 -16.96
N ASN A 159 -3.41 0.63 -16.29
CA ASN A 159 -2.02 0.44 -16.70
C ASN A 159 -1.54 -1.02 -16.57
N LEU A 160 -2.07 -1.74 -15.59
CA LEU A 160 -1.73 -3.14 -15.31
C LEU A 160 -2.71 -4.12 -15.97
N HIS A 161 -3.71 -3.62 -16.72
CA HIS A 161 -4.75 -4.41 -17.37
C HIS A 161 -5.53 -5.33 -16.43
N ALA A 162 -5.68 -4.92 -15.16
CA ALA A 162 -6.44 -5.66 -14.17
C ALA A 162 -7.95 -5.42 -14.32
N GLN A 163 -8.73 -6.51 -14.30
CA GLN A 163 -10.18 -6.44 -14.33
C GLN A 163 -10.73 -6.28 -12.91
N VAL A 164 -11.14 -5.08 -12.55
CA VAL A 164 -11.63 -4.74 -11.22
C VAL A 164 -12.84 -3.81 -11.29
N THR A 165 -13.66 -3.81 -10.26
CA THR A 165 -14.77 -2.85 -10.07
C THR A 165 -14.34 -1.82 -9.03
N LEU A 166 -14.63 -0.54 -9.27
CA LEU A 166 -14.31 0.54 -8.33
C LEU A 166 -15.59 1.04 -7.65
N GLN A 167 -15.50 1.25 -6.34
CA GLN A 167 -16.61 1.77 -5.54
C GLN A 167 -16.12 2.86 -4.59
N GLN A 168 -16.79 4.01 -4.58
CA GLN A 168 -16.54 5.04 -3.58
C GLN A 168 -17.50 4.83 -2.41
N GLN A 169 -16.99 4.38 -1.27
CA GLN A 169 -17.79 4.14 -0.07
C GLN A 169 -16.93 4.15 1.20
N SER A 170 -17.58 4.27 2.36
CA SER A 170 -16.94 4.13 3.67
C SER A 170 -17.06 2.69 4.16
N LEU A 171 -15.93 2.02 4.34
CA LEU A 171 -15.86 0.61 4.76
C LEU A 171 -16.83 -0.25 3.92
N LEU A 172 -17.73 -0.97 4.57
CA LEU A 172 -18.72 -1.85 3.93
C LEU A 172 -20.12 -1.24 3.80
N SER A 173 -20.29 0.09 4.00
CA SER A 173 -21.60 0.73 4.05
C SER A 173 -22.42 0.60 2.76
N GLY A 174 -21.77 0.57 1.59
CA GLY A 174 -22.41 0.39 0.29
C GLY A 174 -22.38 -1.04 -0.25
N GLN A 175 -21.73 -1.96 0.45
CA GLN A 175 -21.63 -3.36 0.02
C GLN A 175 -22.95 -4.09 0.32
N ILE A 176 -23.68 -4.47 -0.73
CA ILE A 176 -24.96 -5.18 -0.62
C ILE A 176 -24.75 -6.68 -0.72
N GLU A 177 -24.07 -7.14 -1.77
CA GLU A 177 -23.81 -8.55 -2.02
C GLU A 177 -22.74 -9.10 -1.08
N PRO A 178 -22.89 -10.32 -0.56
CA PRO A 178 -21.84 -10.98 0.20
C PRO A 178 -20.57 -11.17 -0.62
N VAL A 179 -19.42 -11.11 0.07
CA VAL A 179 -18.11 -11.36 -0.50
C VAL A 179 -17.41 -12.53 0.22
N ASP A 180 -16.49 -13.19 -0.46
CA ASP A 180 -15.76 -14.32 0.13
C ASP A 180 -14.52 -13.86 0.89
N TYR A 181 -13.92 -12.74 0.44
CA TYR A 181 -12.69 -12.22 1.01
C TYR A 181 -12.77 -10.70 1.20
N ILE A 182 -12.25 -10.23 2.31
CA ILE A 182 -12.05 -8.80 2.58
C ILE A 182 -10.57 -8.59 2.83
N PHE A 183 -9.96 -7.66 2.09
CA PHE A 183 -8.66 -7.08 2.40
C PHE A 183 -8.87 -5.72 3.04
N ALA A 184 -8.06 -5.41 4.05
CA ALA A 184 -8.09 -4.11 4.71
C ALA A 184 -6.72 -3.74 5.28
N ASN A 185 -6.08 -2.76 4.64
CA ASN A 185 -4.97 -2.01 5.20
C ASN A 185 -5.51 -0.61 5.53
N LEU A 186 -6.22 -0.51 6.64
CA LEU A 186 -6.86 0.71 7.11
C LEU A 186 -5.87 1.55 7.94
N PRO A 187 -6.12 2.85 8.12
CA PRO A 187 -5.38 3.66 9.08
C PRO A 187 -5.37 3.01 10.47
N TYR A 188 -4.19 2.74 11.00
CA TYR A 188 -4.01 2.08 12.29
C TYR A 188 -2.99 2.78 13.21
N ILE A 189 -2.41 3.90 12.78
CA ILE A 189 -1.42 4.64 13.57
C ILE A 189 -2.15 5.53 14.58
N ASP A 190 -1.74 5.43 15.85
CA ASP A 190 -2.14 6.40 16.85
C ASP A 190 -1.34 7.70 16.67
N ARG A 191 -1.98 8.84 16.96
CA ARG A 191 -1.35 10.17 16.80
C ARG A 191 -0.19 10.40 17.76
N ASP A 192 -0.15 9.67 18.87
CA ASP A 192 0.88 9.79 19.90
C ASP A 192 2.10 8.91 19.62
N TRP A 193 2.08 8.13 18.53
CA TRP A 193 3.22 7.30 18.18
C TRP A 193 4.33 8.12 17.51
N ASP A 194 5.57 7.83 17.86
CA ASP A 194 6.73 8.35 17.14
C ASP A 194 6.81 7.70 15.76
N VAL A 195 6.73 8.54 14.74
CA VAL A 195 6.64 8.10 13.34
C VAL A 195 7.71 8.77 12.48
N SER A 196 8.05 8.12 11.37
CA SER A 196 9.00 8.66 10.41
C SER A 196 8.57 10.05 9.89
N PRO A 197 9.52 11.01 9.78
CA PRO A 197 9.23 12.34 9.25
C PRO A 197 8.61 12.37 7.85
N GLU A 198 8.83 11.34 7.06
CA GLU A 198 8.26 11.17 5.73
C GLU A 198 6.73 11.07 5.75
N LEU A 199 6.15 10.50 6.82
CA LEU A 199 4.70 10.29 6.93
C LEU A 199 3.88 11.58 6.93
N ARG A 200 4.47 12.72 7.32
CA ARG A 200 3.79 14.03 7.25
C ARG A 200 3.41 14.46 5.84
N HIS A 201 3.99 13.85 4.81
CA HIS A 201 3.70 14.11 3.41
C HIS A 201 2.67 13.15 2.82
N GLU A 202 2.27 12.12 3.59
CA GLU A 202 1.25 11.17 3.19
C GLU A 202 -0.12 11.61 3.72
N PRO A 203 -1.25 11.16 3.12
CA PRO A 203 -2.58 11.58 3.58
C PRO A 203 -2.82 11.19 5.04
N ALA A 204 -3.14 12.15 5.90
CA ALA A 204 -3.36 11.86 7.32
C ALA A 204 -4.53 10.89 7.54
N GLU A 205 -5.54 10.95 6.67
CA GLU A 205 -6.69 10.04 6.65
C GLU A 205 -6.33 8.60 6.24
N ALA A 206 -5.17 8.38 5.64
CA ALA A 206 -4.67 7.05 5.30
C ALA A 206 -3.70 6.48 6.35
N LEU A 207 -3.35 7.26 7.38
CA LEU A 207 -2.36 6.90 8.40
C LEU A 207 -2.98 6.76 9.77
N PHE A 208 -3.74 7.78 10.21
CA PHE A 208 -4.14 7.94 11.59
C PHE A 208 -5.60 7.58 11.83
N ALA A 209 -5.83 6.80 12.89
CA ALA A 209 -7.17 6.53 13.40
C ALA A 209 -7.26 6.84 14.90
N ALA A 210 -8.48 7.10 15.37
CA ALA A 210 -8.77 7.27 16.79
C ALA A 210 -8.71 5.93 17.55
N ASP A 211 -8.89 6.00 18.87
CA ASP A 211 -8.97 4.84 19.75
C ASP A 211 -7.71 3.95 19.65
N ASN A 212 -6.55 4.55 19.87
CA ASN A 212 -5.24 3.91 19.71
C ASN A 212 -5.02 3.30 18.32
N GLY A 213 -5.59 3.92 17.27
CA GLY A 213 -5.51 3.45 15.90
C GLY A 213 -6.51 2.34 15.55
N LEU A 214 -7.39 1.92 16.46
CA LEU A 214 -8.27 0.75 16.30
C LEU A 214 -9.64 1.08 15.70
N ARG A 215 -10.10 2.33 15.75
CA ARG A 215 -11.47 2.73 15.43
C ARG A 215 -12.02 2.16 14.12
N LEU A 216 -11.26 2.24 13.04
CA LEU A 216 -11.72 1.78 11.73
C LEU A 216 -11.69 0.26 11.61
N ILE A 217 -10.69 -0.38 12.20
CA ILE A 217 -10.56 -1.84 12.23
C ILE A 217 -11.72 -2.46 13.02
N GLU A 218 -12.04 -1.92 14.20
CA GLU A 218 -13.17 -2.37 15.02
C GLU A 218 -14.50 -2.20 14.29
N THR A 219 -14.71 -1.04 13.67
CA THR A 219 -15.93 -0.80 12.87
C THR A 219 -16.03 -1.79 11.69
N LEU A 220 -14.91 -2.11 11.04
CA LEU A 220 -14.93 -3.11 9.96
C LEU A 220 -15.25 -4.51 10.49
N ILE A 221 -14.68 -4.92 11.63
CA ILE A 221 -14.96 -6.21 12.28
C ILE A 221 -16.45 -6.33 12.65
N GLU A 222 -17.09 -5.26 13.10
CA GLU A 222 -18.53 -5.23 13.39
C GLU A 222 -19.40 -5.38 12.13
N GLN A 223 -18.97 -4.79 11.01
CA GLN A 223 -19.70 -4.81 9.75
C GLN A 223 -19.53 -6.12 8.96
N ALA A 224 -18.33 -6.70 9.01
CA ALA A 224 -17.92 -7.80 8.17
C ALA A 224 -18.80 -9.07 8.27
N PRO A 225 -19.32 -9.49 9.44
CA PRO A 225 -20.18 -10.68 9.54
C PRO A 225 -21.46 -10.62 8.69
N ARG A 226 -21.94 -9.42 8.40
CA ARG A 226 -23.14 -9.23 7.56
C ARG A 226 -22.85 -9.20 6.06
N ARG A 227 -21.58 -9.20 5.71
CA ARG A 227 -21.08 -9.02 4.32
C ARG A 227 -20.17 -10.14 3.85
N LEU A 228 -19.60 -10.92 4.75
CA LEU A 228 -18.86 -12.12 4.40
C LEU A 228 -19.81 -13.31 4.19
N THR A 229 -19.47 -14.14 3.22
CA THR A 229 -20.06 -15.47 3.09
C THR A 229 -19.71 -16.33 4.31
N ALA A 230 -20.44 -17.44 4.54
CA ALA A 230 -20.02 -18.43 5.54
C ALA A 230 -18.61 -18.92 5.22
N ASP A 231 -17.77 -19.04 6.23
CA ASP A 231 -16.34 -19.37 6.12
C ASP A 231 -15.47 -18.35 5.36
N GLY A 232 -16.03 -17.17 5.07
CA GLY A 232 -15.30 -16.06 4.43
C GLY A 232 -14.12 -15.57 5.27
N LEU A 233 -13.10 -15.03 4.60
CA LEU A 233 -11.86 -14.59 5.23
C LEU A 233 -11.74 -13.07 5.24
N LEU A 234 -11.30 -12.53 6.38
CA LEU A 234 -10.93 -11.14 6.55
C LEU A 234 -9.42 -11.06 6.80
N PHE A 235 -8.71 -10.37 5.92
CA PHE A 235 -7.28 -10.09 6.02
C PHE A 235 -7.11 -8.65 6.49
N LEU A 236 -6.47 -8.45 7.62
CA LEU A 236 -6.23 -7.14 8.24
C LEU A 236 -4.72 -6.88 8.32
N GLU A 237 -4.30 -5.66 8.01
CA GLU A 237 -2.98 -5.17 8.38
C GLU A 237 -3.11 -4.25 9.60
N ALA A 238 -2.29 -4.52 10.64
CA ALA A 238 -2.24 -3.73 11.86
C ALA A 238 -0.87 -3.86 12.53
N ASP A 239 -0.51 -2.91 13.37
CA ASP A 239 0.71 -3.00 14.18
C ASP A 239 0.60 -4.18 15.17
N PRO A 240 1.66 -4.98 15.38
CA PRO A 240 1.67 -6.09 16.33
C PRO A 240 1.21 -5.73 17.75
N ARG A 241 1.39 -4.47 18.18
CA ARG A 241 0.90 -3.97 19.46
C ARG A 241 -0.63 -4.01 19.57
N GLN A 242 -1.34 -3.99 18.45
CA GLN A 242 -2.81 -3.96 18.38
C GLN A 242 -3.42 -5.35 18.23
N HIS A 243 -2.63 -6.38 17.89
CA HIS A 243 -3.14 -7.71 17.52
C HIS A 243 -4.03 -8.34 18.61
N GLN A 244 -3.64 -8.24 19.89
CA GLN A 244 -4.44 -8.84 20.97
C GLN A 244 -5.82 -8.20 21.10
N ALA A 245 -5.90 -6.87 20.97
CA ALA A 245 -7.17 -6.14 21.02
C ALA A 245 -8.05 -6.50 19.81
N ILE A 246 -7.46 -6.55 18.60
CA ILE A 246 -8.15 -6.94 17.36
C ILE A 246 -8.70 -8.36 17.46
N LEU A 247 -7.90 -9.32 17.93
CA LEU A 247 -8.33 -10.73 18.08
C LEU A 247 -9.41 -10.89 19.16
N HIS A 248 -9.35 -10.11 20.21
CA HIS A 248 -10.40 -10.09 21.23
C HIS A 248 -11.73 -9.61 20.64
N GLN A 249 -11.72 -8.47 19.96
CA GLN A 249 -12.90 -7.91 19.30
C GLN A 249 -13.44 -8.85 18.21
N ALA A 250 -12.58 -9.44 17.40
CA ALA A 250 -12.95 -10.37 16.36
C ALA A 250 -13.72 -11.59 16.88
N ARG A 251 -13.29 -12.18 18.01
CA ARG A 251 -13.99 -13.29 18.65
C ARG A 251 -15.40 -12.95 19.08
N GLN A 252 -15.63 -11.72 19.58
CA GLN A 252 -16.96 -11.24 19.99
C GLN A 252 -17.92 -11.13 18.79
N HIS A 253 -17.38 -10.97 17.57
CA HIS A 253 -18.14 -10.87 16.32
C HIS A 253 -18.15 -12.17 15.50
N GLY A 254 -17.80 -13.31 16.11
CA GLY A 254 -17.90 -14.62 15.47
C GLY A 254 -16.74 -14.98 14.55
N PHE A 255 -15.61 -14.30 14.67
CA PHE A 255 -14.39 -14.66 13.96
C PHE A 255 -13.48 -15.57 14.77
N HIS A 256 -12.76 -16.45 14.07
CA HIS A 256 -11.62 -17.19 14.59
C HIS A 256 -10.36 -16.79 13.83
N GLU A 257 -9.26 -16.71 14.57
CA GLU A 257 -7.94 -16.52 13.97
C GLU A 257 -7.56 -17.76 13.15
N VAL A 258 -7.12 -17.52 11.91
CA VAL A 258 -6.55 -18.53 11.02
C VAL A 258 -5.04 -18.50 11.08
N GLU A 259 -4.48 -17.29 10.95
CA GLU A 259 -3.04 -17.07 10.97
C GLU A 259 -2.74 -15.59 11.33
N THR A 260 -1.63 -15.36 12.03
CA THR A 260 -1.06 -14.05 12.25
C THR A 260 0.41 -14.09 11.85
N ARG A 261 0.83 -13.23 10.92
CA ARG A 261 2.20 -13.15 10.43
C ARG A 261 2.62 -11.70 10.21
N GLY A 262 3.70 -11.27 10.90
CA GLY A 262 4.18 -9.89 10.82
C GLY A 262 3.08 -8.90 11.21
N PHE A 263 2.67 -8.08 10.25
CA PHE A 263 1.58 -7.09 10.42
C PHE A 263 0.20 -7.66 10.02
N ILE A 264 0.12 -8.86 9.48
CA ILE A 264 -1.10 -9.40 8.90
C ILE A 264 -1.79 -10.37 9.85
N ILE A 265 -3.09 -10.14 10.06
CA ILE A 265 -4.00 -11.03 10.79
C ILE A 265 -5.02 -11.57 9.78
N VAL A 266 -5.21 -12.87 9.75
CA VAL A 266 -6.24 -13.52 8.95
C VAL A 266 -7.29 -14.11 9.88
N LEU A 267 -8.54 -13.70 9.67
CA LEU A 267 -9.71 -14.10 10.45
C LEU A 267 -10.69 -14.84 9.55
N ARG A 268 -11.33 -15.90 10.08
CA ARG A 268 -12.40 -16.63 9.42
C ARG A 268 -13.71 -16.40 10.15
N LEU A 269 -14.75 -16.00 9.41
CA LEU A 269 -16.10 -15.95 9.95
C LEU A 269 -16.62 -17.39 10.13
N VAL A 270 -16.94 -17.76 11.35
CA VAL A 270 -17.56 -19.04 11.65
C VAL A 270 -19.05 -18.91 11.40
N GLY A 271 -19.58 -19.66 10.45
CA GLY A 271 -21.00 -19.68 10.17
C GLY A 271 -21.80 -19.95 11.44
N ALA A 272 -22.77 -19.10 11.75
CA ALA A 272 -23.74 -19.44 12.78
C ALA A 272 -24.32 -20.81 12.43
N LYS A 273 -24.17 -21.79 13.31
CA LYS A 273 -24.95 -23.03 13.18
C LYS A 273 -26.41 -22.60 13.06
N ARG A 274 -26.96 -22.72 11.85
CA ARG A 274 -28.40 -22.57 11.63
C ARG A 274 -29.17 -23.64 12.37
#